data_a2f5542f71ec13aee77ad22600c580c3
#
_entry.id   a2f5542f71ec13aee77ad22600c580c3
#
_cell.length_a   1.000
_cell.length_b   1.000
_cell.length_c   1.000
_cell.angle_alpha   90.00
_cell.angle_beta   90.00
_cell.angle_gamma   90.00
#
_symmetry.space_group_name_H-M   'P 1'
#
loop_
_entity.id
_entity.type
_entity.pdbx_description
1 polymer ?
#
loop_
_entity_poly.entity_id
_entity_poly.type
_entity_poly.pdbx_seq_one_letter_code
_entity_poly.pdbx_strand_id
1 'polypeptide(L)'
;MDQTFSRRSVLGYAAGSAAGAVLLASSTPSQAAPMKFKADMNGASEVPAVQTAGKGTVTATYDPATKVLTWEGSFSGLTGPATAAHFHGPAEAGKNAAPEVWISEKGQNLSSPFKGQATLTDAQADDLQKGMLYANVHTDANKGGEIRGQVVKA
;
A
#
# COMPACT_ATOMS: atom_id res chain seq x y z
N MET A 1 -93.27 11.90 41.73
CA MET A 1 -92.00 12.61 41.98
C MET A 1 -90.93 11.74 41.44
N ASP A 2 -90.55 12.03 40.23
CA ASP A 2 -89.73 11.15 39.43
C ASP A 2 -88.39 11.83 39.18
N GLN A 3 -87.30 11.21 39.57
CA GLN A 3 -85.97 11.71 39.38
C GLN A 3 -85.21 10.76 38.41
N THR A 4 -85.16 11.14 37.15
CA THR A 4 -84.41 10.46 36.12
C THR A 4 -82.92 10.78 36.20
N PHE A 5 -82.12 9.78 36.52
CA PHE A 5 -80.63 9.91 36.48
C PHE A 5 -80.10 9.66 35.04
N SER A 6 -79.56 10.72 34.43
CA SER A 6 -78.86 10.66 33.15
C SER A 6 -77.42 10.14 33.32
N ARG A 7 -77.10 9.02 32.65
CA ARG A 7 -75.76 8.49 32.58
C ARG A 7 -74.97 9.19 31.44
N ARG A 8 -74.00 10.00 31.80
CA ARG A 8 -73.01 10.54 30.85
C ARG A 8 -71.88 9.53 30.68
N SER A 9 -71.80 8.97 29.47
CA SER A 9 -70.69 8.16 29.04
C SER A 9 -69.45 9.06 28.85
N VAL A 10 -68.36 8.76 29.57
CA VAL A 10 -67.06 9.39 29.38
C VAL A 10 -66.25 8.54 28.41
N LEU A 11 -66.05 9.03 27.20
CA LEU A 11 -65.17 8.42 26.21
C LEU A 11 -63.73 8.71 26.62
N GLY A 12 -63.01 7.68 27.08
CA GLY A 12 -61.56 7.77 27.33
C GLY A 12 -60.76 7.68 26.01
N TYR A 13 -60.04 8.75 25.67
CA TYR A 13 -59.03 8.73 24.61
C TYR A 13 -57.77 8.05 25.16
N ALA A 14 -57.44 6.87 24.67
CA ALA A 14 -56.14 6.24 24.85
C ALA A 14 -55.16 6.86 23.85
N ALA A 15 -54.26 7.71 24.31
CA ALA A 15 -53.12 8.20 23.53
C ALA A 15 -52.07 7.08 23.44
N GLY A 16 -52.02 6.40 22.33
CA GLY A 16 -50.94 5.44 22.00
C GLY A 16 -49.64 6.20 21.62
N SER A 17 -48.69 6.21 22.52
CA SER A 17 -47.32 6.66 22.21
C SER A 17 -46.60 5.61 21.41
N ALA A 18 -46.50 5.78 20.09
CA ALA A 18 -45.61 4.99 19.24
C ALA A 18 -44.16 5.46 19.44
N ALA A 19 -43.40 4.72 20.25
CA ALA A 19 -41.95 4.91 20.35
C ALA A 19 -41.31 4.37 19.08
N GLY A 20 -40.99 5.26 18.15
CA GLY A 20 -40.22 4.94 16.97
C GLY A 20 -38.75 4.65 17.36
N ALA A 21 -38.32 3.38 17.32
CA ALA A 21 -36.94 3.01 17.46
C ALA A 21 -36.18 3.44 16.19
N VAL A 22 -35.41 4.52 16.27
CA VAL A 22 -34.46 4.91 15.21
C VAL A 22 -33.27 3.95 15.28
N LEU A 23 -33.24 2.98 14.38
CA LEU A 23 -32.04 2.14 14.15
C LEU A 23 -30.96 3.01 13.52
N LEU A 24 -30.03 3.50 14.31
CA LEU A 24 -28.79 4.09 13.83
C LEU A 24 -27.95 2.96 13.21
N ALA A 25 -28.00 2.83 11.89
CA ALA A 25 -27.10 1.96 11.15
C ALA A 25 -25.68 2.51 11.31
N SER A 26 -24.88 1.90 12.18
CA SER A 26 -23.46 2.17 12.31
C SER A 26 -22.79 1.67 11.03
N SER A 27 -22.52 2.56 10.07
CA SER A 27 -21.69 2.26 8.92
C SER A 27 -20.25 2.13 9.43
N THR A 28 -19.77 0.90 9.63
CA THR A 28 -18.35 0.64 9.79
C THR A 28 -17.64 1.11 8.52
N PRO A 29 -16.61 1.96 8.62
CA PRO A 29 -15.85 2.35 7.44
C PRO A 29 -15.27 1.08 6.81
N SER A 30 -15.57 0.85 5.54
CA SER A 30 -14.97 -0.24 4.77
C SER A 30 -13.47 0.03 4.67
N GLN A 31 -12.70 -0.72 5.43
CA GLN A 31 -11.24 -0.67 5.37
C GLN A 31 -10.81 -1.25 4.04
N ALA A 32 -10.10 -0.47 3.22
CA ALA A 32 -9.60 -0.94 1.94
C ALA A 32 -8.64 -2.14 2.16
N ALA A 33 -8.81 -3.19 1.37
CA ALA A 33 -7.99 -4.39 1.48
C ALA A 33 -6.53 -4.13 1.11
N PRO A 34 -5.56 -4.86 1.68
CA PRO A 34 -4.17 -4.78 1.28
C PRO A 34 -3.97 -5.06 -0.21
N MET A 35 -3.08 -4.30 -0.85
CA MET A 35 -2.79 -4.37 -2.27
C MET A 35 -1.42 -5.03 -2.49
N LYS A 36 -1.35 -5.92 -3.48
CA LYS A 36 -0.12 -6.64 -3.83
C LYS A 36 0.56 -6.01 -5.05
N PHE A 37 1.88 -5.99 -5.00
CA PHE A 37 2.76 -5.45 -6.03
C PHE A 37 3.93 -6.40 -6.29
N LYS A 38 4.53 -6.27 -7.48
CA LYS A 38 5.74 -6.98 -7.86
C LYS A 38 6.65 -6.13 -8.73
N ALA A 39 7.94 -6.46 -8.74
CA ALA A 39 8.92 -5.95 -9.68
C ALA A 39 9.87 -7.08 -10.10
N ASP A 40 10.06 -7.24 -11.39
CA ASP A 40 11.06 -8.13 -11.98
C ASP A 40 12.26 -7.29 -12.43
N MET A 41 13.41 -7.47 -11.77
CA MET A 41 14.59 -6.64 -11.94
C MET A 41 15.63 -7.28 -12.86
N ASN A 42 16.16 -6.49 -13.78
CA ASN A 42 17.25 -6.88 -14.68
C ASN A 42 18.04 -5.67 -15.14
N GLY A 43 19.23 -5.88 -15.73
CA GLY A 43 20.10 -4.79 -16.18
C GLY A 43 19.58 -4.05 -17.41
N ALA A 44 18.80 -4.71 -18.27
CA ALA A 44 18.23 -4.08 -19.47
C ALA A 44 17.19 -2.99 -19.13
N SER A 45 16.58 -3.09 -17.96
CA SER A 45 15.61 -2.11 -17.45
C SER A 45 16.27 -0.87 -16.82
N GLU A 46 17.57 -0.88 -16.57
CA GLU A 46 18.31 0.28 -16.06
C GLU A 46 18.40 1.42 -17.10
N VAL A 47 18.65 2.63 -16.63
CA VAL A 47 18.77 3.82 -17.48
C VAL A 47 20.03 4.59 -17.12
N PRO A 48 21.07 4.51 -17.95
CA PRO A 48 21.22 3.67 -19.16
C PRO A 48 21.26 2.18 -18.84
N ALA A 49 20.87 1.33 -19.80
CA ALA A 49 20.88 -0.12 -19.64
C ALA A 49 22.27 -0.66 -19.26
N VAL A 50 22.29 -1.63 -18.34
CA VAL A 50 23.52 -2.28 -17.85
C VAL A 50 23.62 -3.71 -18.40
N GLN A 51 24.76 -4.05 -18.96
CA GLN A 51 25.06 -5.41 -19.41
C GLN A 51 25.53 -6.23 -18.20
N THR A 52 24.62 -7.03 -17.64
CA THR A 52 24.88 -7.89 -16.49
C THR A 52 24.06 -9.17 -16.58
N ALA A 53 24.54 -10.24 -15.94
CA ALA A 53 23.77 -11.44 -15.69
C ALA A 53 22.81 -11.28 -14.49
N GLY A 54 22.90 -10.17 -13.80
CA GLY A 54 22.12 -9.85 -12.61
C GLY A 54 20.61 -9.89 -12.87
N LYS A 55 19.91 -10.55 -11.98
CA LYS A 55 18.42 -10.63 -11.96
C LYS A 55 17.93 -10.57 -10.53
N GLY A 56 16.70 -10.10 -10.34
CA GLY A 56 16.07 -10.08 -9.06
C GLY A 56 14.56 -9.94 -9.15
N THR A 57 13.90 -10.18 -8.03
CA THR A 57 12.46 -9.99 -7.88
C THR A 57 12.16 -9.32 -6.55
N VAL A 58 11.11 -8.52 -6.52
CA VAL A 58 10.52 -7.98 -5.30
C VAL A 58 9.02 -8.25 -5.36
N THR A 59 8.47 -8.77 -4.27
CA THR A 59 7.03 -8.77 -4.02
C THR A 59 6.75 -7.86 -2.84
N ALA A 60 5.66 -7.11 -2.89
CA ALA A 60 5.30 -6.19 -1.82
C ALA A 60 3.79 -6.19 -1.57
N THR A 61 3.43 -5.88 -0.32
CA THR A 61 2.04 -5.70 0.09
C THR A 61 1.91 -4.35 0.78
N TYR A 62 1.01 -3.52 0.28
CA TYR A 62 0.66 -2.22 0.86
C TYR A 62 -0.67 -2.32 1.58
N ASP A 63 -0.69 -1.95 2.84
CA ASP A 63 -1.91 -1.80 3.65
C ASP A 63 -2.31 -0.32 3.71
N PRO A 64 -3.41 0.08 3.05
CA PRO A 64 -3.84 1.47 3.02
C PRO A 64 -4.35 2.00 4.37
N ALA A 65 -4.73 1.11 5.30
CA ALA A 65 -5.19 1.52 6.62
C ALA A 65 -4.05 1.98 7.51
N THR A 66 -2.90 1.31 7.42
CA THR A 66 -1.70 1.61 8.21
C THR A 66 -0.65 2.38 7.43
N LYS A 67 -0.83 2.49 6.10
CA LYS A 67 0.15 3.03 5.14
C LYS A 67 1.47 2.26 5.12
N VAL A 68 1.49 1.04 5.61
CA VAL A 68 2.70 0.21 5.66
C VAL A 68 2.85 -0.55 4.36
N LEU A 69 4.00 -0.42 3.73
CA LEU A 69 4.50 -1.27 2.66
C LEU A 69 5.45 -2.29 3.26
N THR A 70 5.14 -3.57 3.11
CA THR A 70 6.05 -4.69 3.42
C THR A 70 6.55 -5.29 2.13
N TRP A 71 7.81 -5.73 2.10
CA TRP A 71 8.37 -6.38 0.93
C TRP A 71 9.28 -7.54 1.30
N GLU A 72 9.41 -8.44 0.32
CA GLU A 72 10.43 -9.47 0.28
C GLU A 72 10.97 -9.57 -1.14
N GLY A 73 12.22 -9.99 -1.28
CA GLY A 73 12.82 -10.11 -2.58
C GLY A 73 14.11 -10.92 -2.57
N SER A 74 14.61 -11.14 -3.76
CA SER A 74 15.88 -11.83 -3.96
C SER A 74 16.57 -11.33 -5.22
N PHE A 75 17.87 -11.51 -5.26
CA PHE A 75 18.68 -11.26 -6.45
C PHE A 75 19.81 -12.29 -6.57
N SER A 76 20.34 -12.40 -7.76
CA SER A 76 21.48 -13.28 -8.08
C SER A 76 22.24 -12.72 -9.29
N GLY A 77 23.47 -13.22 -9.50
CA GLY A 77 24.27 -12.92 -10.69
C GLY A 77 24.76 -11.48 -10.81
N LEU A 78 24.78 -10.71 -9.70
CA LEU A 78 25.35 -9.38 -9.68
C LEU A 78 26.88 -9.41 -9.87
N THR A 79 27.44 -8.31 -10.36
CA THR A 79 28.89 -8.13 -10.59
C THR A 79 29.70 -8.00 -9.31
N GLY A 80 29.04 -7.83 -8.15
CA GLY A 80 29.66 -7.72 -6.83
C GLY A 80 28.61 -7.68 -5.73
N PRO A 81 29.02 -7.43 -4.48
CA PRO A 81 28.10 -7.24 -3.36
C PRO A 81 27.09 -6.12 -3.66
N ALA A 82 25.84 -6.35 -3.29
CA ALA A 82 24.82 -5.28 -3.35
C ALA A 82 25.11 -4.25 -2.26
N THR A 83 25.51 -3.05 -2.67
CA THR A 83 25.92 -1.98 -1.76
C THR A 83 24.74 -1.13 -1.26
N ALA A 84 23.64 -1.12 -2.02
CA ALA A 84 22.40 -0.46 -1.66
C ALA A 84 21.24 -1.00 -2.51
N ALA A 85 20.00 -0.82 -2.00
CA ALA A 85 18.78 -1.01 -2.77
C ALA A 85 17.70 -0.04 -2.31
N HIS A 86 16.90 0.45 -3.25
CA HIS A 86 15.86 1.44 -2.99
C HIS A 86 14.62 1.20 -3.84
N PHE A 87 13.49 1.74 -3.37
CA PHE A 87 12.43 2.15 -4.27
C PHE A 87 12.64 3.62 -4.63
N HIS A 88 12.58 3.92 -5.91
CA HIS A 88 12.75 5.25 -6.48
C HIS A 88 11.43 5.73 -7.09
N GLY A 89 11.20 7.03 -7.09
CA GLY A 89 10.02 7.62 -7.72
C GLY A 89 9.94 9.14 -7.54
N PRO A 90 8.88 9.76 -8.08
CA PRO A 90 7.99 9.17 -9.10
C PRO A 90 8.66 9.12 -10.48
N ALA A 91 8.56 8.00 -11.17
CA ALA A 91 9.04 7.83 -12.54
C ALA A 91 8.30 6.72 -13.28
N GLU A 92 7.97 6.98 -14.54
CA GLU A 92 7.56 5.96 -15.49
C GLU A 92 8.73 5.02 -15.84
N ALA A 93 8.43 3.85 -16.39
CA ALA A 93 9.45 2.95 -16.90
C ALA A 93 10.36 3.66 -17.92
N GLY A 94 11.68 3.45 -17.80
CA GLY A 94 12.67 4.11 -18.64
C GLY A 94 13.03 5.55 -18.23
N LYS A 95 12.60 6.01 -17.07
CA LYS A 95 12.98 7.30 -16.49
C LYS A 95 13.65 7.10 -15.14
N ASN A 96 14.59 8.00 -14.81
CA ASN A 96 15.26 8.01 -13.50
C ASN A 96 14.53 8.96 -12.54
N ALA A 97 14.54 8.59 -11.25
CA ALA A 97 14.06 9.41 -10.15
C ALA A 97 14.98 9.27 -8.92
N ALA A 98 14.77 10.10 -7.92
CA ALA A 98 15.48 10.03 -6.64
C ALA A 98 15.03 8.81 -5.82
N PRO A 99 15.86 8.31 -4.88
CA PRO A 99 15.41 7.32 -3.89
C PRO A 99 14.32 7.89 -3.00
N GLU A 100 13.24 7.13 -2.79
CA GLU A 100 12.14 7.50 -1.89
C GLU A 100 12.05 6.60 -0.65
N VAL A 101 12.30 5.29 -0.84
CA VAL A 101 12.23 4.31 0.25
C VAL A 101 13.46 3.41 0.19
N TRP A 102 14.17 3.31 1.30
CA TRP A 102 15.32 2.42 1.43
C TRP A 102 14.88 0.97 1.61
N ILE A 103 15.36 0.08 0.75
CA ILE A 103 15.20 -1.38 0.88
C ILE A 103 16.31 -1.93 1.76
N SER A 104 17.56 -1.47 1.54
CA SER A 104 18.72 -1.79 2.39
C SER A 104 18.82 -0.79 3.54
N GLU A 105 19.45 -1.18 4.64
CA GLU A 105 19.90 -0.22 5.64
C GLU A 105 20.99 0.68 5.04
N LYS A 106 20.92 1.97 5.32
CA LYS A 106 21.86 2.95 4.79
C LYS A 106 23.31 2.63 5.21
N GLY A 107 24.19 2.47 4.23
CA GLY A 107 25.60 2.14 4.45
C GLY A 107 25.86 0.67 4.75
N GLN A 108 24.89 -0.20 4.62
CA GLN A 108 25.00 -1.64 4.78
C GLN A 108 24.81 -2.36 3.44
N ASN A 109 25.63 -3.38 3.21
CA ASN A 109 25.41 -4.28 2.07
C ASN A 109 24.12 -5.06 2.26
N LEU A 110 23.37 -5.25 1.16
CA LEU A 110 22.15 -6.05 1.15
C LEU A 110 22.48 -7.49 0.78
N SER A 111 22.02 -8.44 1.61
CA SER A 111 22.09 -9.86 1.31
C SER A 111 20.82 -10.34 0.60
N SER A 112 20.94 -11.40 -0.22
CA SER A 112 19.80 -12.06 -0.84
C SER A 112 19.57 -13.44 -0.18
N PRO A 113 18.33 -13.81 0.19
CA PRO A 113 17.10 -13.01 0.10
C PRO A 113 17.02 -11.89 1.15
N PHE A 114 16.15 -10.92 0.91
CA PHE A 114 15.93 -9.79 1.80
C PHE A 114 14.44 -9.54 2.05
N LYS A 115 14.13 -8.82 3.12
CA LYS A 115 12.78 -8.35 3.46
C LYS A 115 12.86 -7.07 4.25
N GLY A 116 11.75 -6.31 4.26
CA GLY A 116 11.67 -5.08 5.02
C GLY A 116 10.26 -4.50 5.01
N GLN A 117 10.14 -3.35 5.65
CA GLN A 117 8.91 -2.57 5.64
C GLN A 117 9.19 -1.09 5.83
N ALA A 118 8.28 -0.24 5.37
CA ALA A 118 8.28 1.20 5.63
C ALA A 118 6.85 1.74 5.68
N THR A 119 6.63 2.77 6.47
CA THR A 119 5.40 3.56 6.39
C THR A 119 5.56 4.59 5.28
N LEU A 120 4.68 4.56 4.30
CA LEU A 120 4.69 5.47 3.17
C LEU A 120 3.99 6.80 3.54
N THR A 121 4.46 7.89 2.95
CA THR A 121 3.68 9.13 2.85
C THR A 121 2.52 8.95 1.88
N ASP A 122 1.55 9.86 1.91
CA ASP A 122 0.41 9.80 0.97
C ASP A 122 0.87 9.92 -0.49
N ALA A 123 1.89 10.74 -0.77
CA ALA A 123 2.47 10.88 -2.09
C ALA A 123 3.13 9.58 -2.56
N GLN A 124 3.96 8.94 -1.72
CA GLN A 124 4.60 7.66 -2.04
C GLN A 124 3.59 6.53 -2.27
N ALA A 125 2.52 6.49 -1.46
CA ALA A 125 1.45 5.53 -1.63
C ALA A 125 0.67 5.74 -2.94
N ASP A 126 0.46 6.99 -3.34
CA ASP A 126 -0.17 7.35 -4.61
C ASP A 126 0.72 6.95 -5.80
N ASP A 127 2.02 7.25 -5.74
CA ASP A 127 3.01 6.86 -6.75
C ASP A 127 3.14 5.33 -6.89
N LEU A 128 3.14 4.60 -5.76
CA LEU A 128 3.09 3.13 -5.78
C LEU A 128 1.86 2.60 -6.52
N GLN A 129 0.69 3.14 -6.19
CA GLN A 129 -0.58 2.68 -6.78
C GLN A 129 -0.71 3.01 -8.27
N LYS A 130 -0.06 4.09 -8.72
CA LYS A 130 0.03 4.50 -10.13
C LYS A 130 1.12 3.76 -10.91
N GLY A 131 1.92 2.92 -10.27
CA GLY A 131 3.05 2.24 -10.92
C GLY A 131 4.22 3.17 -11.24
N MET A 132 4.35 4.27 -10.48
CA MET A 132 5.41 5.27 -10.66
C MET A 132 6.65 5.00 -9.79
N LEU A 133 6.69 3.88 -9.08
CA LEU A 133 7.88 3.45 -8.35
C LEU A 133 8.62 2.36 -9.11
N TYR A 134 9.96 2.35 -8.98
CA TYR A 134 10.79 1.22 -9.40
C TYR A 134 11.73 0.80 -8.28
N ALA A 135 12.01 -0.49 -8.19
CA ALA A 135 13.04 -1.03 -7.31
C ALA A 135 14.34 -1.16 -8.09
N ASN A 136 15.47 -0.82 -7.47
CA ASN A 136 16.77 -1.16 -8.03
C ASN A 136 17.77 -1.60 -6.96
N VAL A 137 18.81 -2.30 -7.41
CA VAL A 137 19.93 -2.78 -6.60
C VAL A 137 21.23 -2.23 -7.20
N HIS A 138 22.08 -1.67 -6.35
CA HIS A 138 23.35 -1.07 -6.71
C HIS A 138 24.51 -1.98 -6.31
N THR A 139 25.60 -1.87 -7.06
CA THR A 139 26.90 -2.46 -6.73
C THR A 139 28.01 -1.43 -6.88
N ASP A 140 29.23 -1.72 -6.42
CA ASP A 140 30.37 -0.82 -6.62
C ASP A 140 30.68 -0.58 -8.09
N ALA A 141 30.48 -1.60 -8.94
CA ALA A 141 30.65 -1.48 -10.38
C ALA A 141 29.54 -0.65 -11.05
N ASN A 142 28.35 -0.67 -10.48
CA ASN A 142 27.17 -0.02 -11.04
C ASN A 142 26.47 0.84 -9.95
N LYS A 143 27.11 1.96 -9.60
CA LYS A 143 26.64 2.85 -8.53
C LYS A 143 25.31 3.53 -8.84
N GLY A 144 24.95 3.66 -10.11
CA GLY A 144 23.65 4.17 -10.56
C GLY A 144 22.51 3.15 -10.48
N GLY A 145 22.84 1.87 -10.29
CA GLY A 145 21.97 0.71 -10.31
C GLY A 145 22.50 -0.35 -11.25
N GLU A 146 22.47 -1.61 -10.85
CA GLU A 146 22.86 -2.74 -11.69
C GLU A 146 21.65 -3.48 -12.26
N ILE A 147 20.62 -3.65 -11.46
CA ILE A 147 19.36 -4.24 -11.89
C ILE A 147 18.19 -3.41 -11.39
N ARG A 148 17.16 -3.29 -12.23
CA ARG A 148 15.97 -2.46 -11.97
C ARG A 148 14.71 -3.11 -12.47
N GLY A 149 13.59 -2.87 -11.80
CA GLY A 149 12.26 -3.28 -12.25
C GLY A 149 11.19 -2.30 -11.80
N GLN A 150 10.24 -2.00 -12.70
CA GLN A 150 9.08 -1.18 -12.35
C GLN A 150 8.18 -1.95 -11.39
N VAL A 151 7.70 -1.27 -10.35
CA VAL A 151 6.76 -1.84 -9.37
C VAL A 151 5.35 -1.73 -9.94
N VAL A 152 4.72 -2.87 -10.19
CA VAL A 152 3.38 -2.96 -10.76
C VAL A 152 2.46 -3.77 -9.87
N LYS A 153 1.15 -3.57 -9.99
CA LYS A 153 0.16 -4.41 -9.28
C LYS A 153 0.30 -5.86 -9.73
N ALA A 154 0.25 -6.79 -8.74
CA ALA A 154 0.37 -8.23 -8.96
C ALA A 154 -1.00 -8.86 -9.21
#